data_4a4e30b849904a0c01888f1fc44c591f
#
_entry.id   4a4e30b849904a0c01888f1fc44c591f
#
_cell.length_a   1.000
_cell.length_b   1.000
_cell.length_c   1.000
_cell.angle_alpha   90.00
_cell.angle_beta   90.00
_cell.angle_gamma   90.00
#
_symmetry.space_group_name_H-M   'P 1'
#
loop_
_entity.id
_entity.type
_entity.pdbx_description
1 polymer ?
#
loop_
_entity_poly.entity_id
_entity_poly.type
_entity_poly.pdbx_seq_one_letter_code
_entity_poly.pdbx_strand_id
1 'polypeptide(L)'
;MQLHPDLDPTEGNCKGLAAWYIEKGHFTNGTNIDRTSNTDNEDANNNSINLADLNVVVSVHAPGHMLTGPKWKIALYLDEKANNDQKDALTKIFTGQAGGEFFIEILPRIGEILGIRSVPIEFNIEGKKKRRIKIPSFVEMEIEGLTGRDPNIESKVVNPAFSNTPGIDPFIARSTRHTYNDHGLEWDNSGKNAFYCRFTYVP
;
A
#
# COMPACT_ATOMS: atom_id res chain seq x y z
N MET A 1 4.36 -12.35 6.59
CA MET A 1 4.28 -12.30 5.10
C MET A 1 4.90 -13.57 4.56
N GLN A 2 4.23 -14.24 3.66
CA GLN A 2 4.76 -15.41 2.99
C GLN A 2 5.90 -14.99 2.06
N LEU A 3 7.03 -15.69 2.12
CA LEU A 3 8.14 -15.52 1.18
C LEU A 3 7.84 -16.15 -0.18
N HIS A 4 6.88 -17.08 -0.21
CA HIS A 4 6.43 -17.75 -1.43
C HIS A 4 4.91 -17.86 -1.42
N PRO A 5 4.23 -17.49 -2.53
CA PRO A 5 2.77 -17.44 -2.59
C PRO A 5 2.08 -18.81 -2.48
N ASP A 6 2.78 -19.89 -2.82
CA ASP A 6 2.24 -21.25 -2.77
C ASP A 6 2.33 -21.93 -1.41
N LEU A 7 2.82 -21.23 -0.38
CA LEU A 7 2.89 -21.76 0.97
C LEU A 7 1.63 -21.37 1.76
N ASP A 8 1.12 -22.32 2.52
CA ASP A 8 0.05 -22.05 3.48
C ASP A 8 0.53 -21.07 4.57
N PRO A 9 -0.33 -20.13 5.00
CA PRO A 9 0.01 -19.26 6.10
C PRO A 9 0.16 -20.07 7.40
N THR A 10 1.26 -19.86 8.13
CA THR A 10 1.56 -20.57 9.39
C THR A 10 0.48 -20.45 10.45
N GLU A 11 -0.33 -19.41 10.40
CA GLU A 11 -1.44 -19.18 11.33
C GLU A 11 -2.81 -19.40 10.68
N GLY A 12 -2.86 -20.12 9.55
CA GLY A 12 -4.10 -20.39 8.81
C GLY A 12 -4.72 -19.16 8.12
N ASN A 13 -4.14 -17.99 8.30
CA ASN A 13 -4.59 -16.73 7.68
C ASN A 13 -3.42 -15.75 7.55
N CYS A 14 -3.61 -14.72 6.72
CA CYS A 14 -2.64 -13.63 6.60
C CYS A 14 -3.33 -12.30 6.95
N LYS A 15 -2.75 -11.58 7.90
CA LYS A 15 -3.17 -10.25 8.31
C LYS A 15 -2.01 -9.28 8.16
N GLY A 16 -2.27 -8.09 7.67
CA GLY A 16 -1.23 -7.10 7.49
C GLY A 16 -1.73 -5.70 7.19
N LEU A 17 -0.79 -4.78 7.18
CA LEU A 17 -0.98 -3.39 6.79
C LEU A 17 -0.05 -3.07 5.64
N ALA A 18 -0.55 -2.31 4.68
CA ALA A 18 0.25 -1.65 3.67
C ALA A 18 0.02 -0.14 3.80
N ALA A 19 1.08 0.66 3.75
CA ALA A 19 1.01 2.09 3.91
C ALA A 19 1.85 2.79 2.84
N TRP A 20 1.34 3.88 2.31
CA TRP A 20 1.97 4.70 1.29
C TRP A 20 2.04 6.15 1.72
N TYR A 21 3.19 6.76 1.49
CA TYR A 21 3.37 8.19 1.42
C TYR A 21 3.61 8.57 -0.04
N ILE A 22 2.77 9.43 -0.58
CA ILE A 22 2.83 9.87 -1.98
C ILE A 22 3.71 11.10 -2.06
N GLU A 23 4.98 10.91 -2.44
CA GLU A 23 5.91 12.05 -2.55
C GLU A 23 5.56 12.97 -3.71
N LYS A 24 5.12 12.40 -4.83
CA LYS A 24 4.67 13.09 -6.02
C LYS A 24 3.62 12.25 -6.71
N GLY A 25 2.56 12.86 -7.19
CA GLY A 25 1.52 12.12 -7.90
C GLY A 25 0.46 13.04 -8.46
N HIS A 26 -0.05 12.68 -9.62
CA HIS A 26 -1.19 13.32 -10.25
C HIS A 26 -2.15 12.24 -10.69
N PHE A 27 -3.44 12.49 -10.52
CA PHE A 27 -4.50 11.64 -11.04
C PHE A 27 -5.33 12.43 -12.04
N THR A 28 -5.50 11.87 -13.23
CA THR A 28 -6.37 12.45 -14.26
C THR A 28 -7.58 11.55 -14.40
N ASN A 29 -8.77 12.07 -14.22
CA ASN A 29 -10.01 11.32 -14.48
C ASN A 29 -10.05 11.01 -15.98
N GLY A 30 -9.69 9.79 -16.35
CA GLY A 30 -9.50 9.41 -17.75
C GLY A 30 -10.77 9.47 -18.58
N THR A 31 -10.76 10.31 -19.58
CA THR A 31 -11.17 9.95 -20.93
C THR A 31 -9.90 9.57 -21.66
N ASN A 32 -9.92 8.45 -22.41
CA ASN A 32 -8.82 7.98 -23.25
C ASN A 32 -8.12 9.17 -23.92
N ILE A 33 -6.90 9.47 -23.45
CA ILE A 33 -6.03 10.35 -24.21
C ILE A 33 -5.59 9.51 -25.39
N ASP A 34 -6.21 9.75 -26.53
CA ASP A 34 -5.77 9.24 -27.82
C ASP A 34 -4.34 9.77 -28.03
N ARG A 35 -3.33 8.91 -27.86
CA ARG A 35 -1.90 9.25 -27.96
C ARG A 35 -1.47 9.67 -29.37
N THR A 36 -2.41 9.97 -30.26
CA THR A 36 -2.16 10.30 -31.68
C THR A 36 -2.30 11.77 -32.04
N SER A 37 -2.68 12.65 -31.12
CA SER A 37 -2.76 14.09 -31.42
C SER A 37 -1.59 14.87 -30.82
N ASN A 38 -0.62 15.18 -31.67
CA ASN A 38 0.34 16.30 -31.46
C ASN A 38 -0.43 17.63 -31.52
N THR A 39 -1.06 18.01 -30.42
CA THR A 39 -1.56 19.36 -30.24
C THR A 39 -1.18 19.82 -28.84
N ASP A 40 -0.34 20.83 -28.78
CA ASP A 40 -0.03 21.60 -27.58
C ASP A 40 -1.31 22.28 -27.07
N ASN A 41 -2.16 21.50 -26.40
CA ASN A 41 -3.37 22.02 -25.76
C ASN A 41 -3.11 22.22 -24.27
N GLU A 42 -3.01 23.49 -23.90
CA GLU A 42 -2.95 23.95 -22.49
C GLU A 42 -4.17 23.50 -21.66
N ASP A 43 -5.22 22.96 -22.26
CA ASP A 43 -6.43 22.46 -21.61
C ASP A 43 -6.25 21.10 -20.90
N ALA A 44 -5.17 20.37 -21.17
CA ALA A 44 -4.87 19.10 -20.50
C ALA A 44 -4.52 19.27 -18.99
N ASN A 45 -4.21 20.48 -18.58
CA ASN A 45 -3.80 20.82 -17.21
C ASN A 45 -4.97 21.05 -16.25
N ASN A 46 -6.19 21.18 -16.75
CA ASN A 46 -7.34 21.61 -15.93
C ASN A 46 -8.08 20.47 -15.22
N ASN A 47 -7.69 19.21 -15.42
CA ASN A 47 -8.37 18.04 -14.83
C ASN A 47 -7.42 17.12 -14.04
N SER A 48 -6.23 17.62 -13.69
CA SER A 48 -5.21 16.87 -12.95
C SER A 48 -5.32 17.15 -11.46
N ILE A 49 -5.58 16.10 -10.67
CA ILE A 49 -5.69 16.15 -9.22
C ILE A 49 -4.32 15.85 -8.63
N ASN A 50 -3.70 16.81 -7.96
CA ASN A 50 -2.43 16.61 -7.25
C ASN A 50 -2.66 15.74 -6.01
N LEU A 51 -1.89 14.67 -5.86
CA LEU A 51 -1.94 13.73 -4.73
C LEU A 51 -0.67 13.78 -3.87
N ALA A 52 0.25 14.68 -4.14
CA ALA A 52 1.49 14.81 -3.37
C ALA A 52 1.22 15.07 -1.88
N ASP A 53 2.12 14.58 -1.04
CA ASP A 53 2.11 14.73 0.41
C ASP A 53 0.89 14.10 1.14
N LEU A 54 0.17 13.21 0.46
CA LEU A 54 -0.92 12.47 1.05
C LEU A 54 -0.49 11.05 1.45
N ASN A 55 -1.14 10.54 2.48
CA ASN A 55 -0.93 9.21 3.02
C ASN A 55 -2.14 8.30 2.77
N VAL A 56 -1.87 7.02 2.55
CA VAL A 56 -2.90 5.99 2.45
C VAL A 56 -2.47 4.76 3.24
N VAL A 57 -3.40 4.15 3.96
CA VAL A 57 -3.17 2.87 4.63
C VAL A 57 -4.27 1.90 4.23
N VAL A 58 -3.89 0.66 3.95
CA VAL A 58 -4.82 -0.45 3.68
C VAL A 58 -4.56 -1.56 4.69
N SER A 59 -5.59 -1.97 5.40
CA SER A 59 -5.57 -3.21 6.15
C SER A 59 -6.02 -4.37 5.28
N VAL A 60 -5.35 -5.52 5.41
CA VAL A 60 -5.65 -6.73 4.65
C VAL A 60 -5.82 -7.90 5.59
N HIS A 61 -6.91 -8.63 5.43
CA HIS A 61 -7.14 -9.92 6.03
C HIS A 61 -7.48 -10.95 4.94
N ALA A 62 -6.57 -11.89 4.69
CA ALA A 62 -6.79 -13.04 3.83
C ALA A 62 -7.08 -14.26 4.71
N PRO A 63 -8.32 -14.74 4.77
CA PRO A 63 -8.70 -15.89 5.60
C PRO A 63 -8.30 -17.20 4.91
N GLY A 64 -7.06 -17.66 5.12
CA GLY A 64 -6.49 -18.83 4.48
C GLY A 64 -5.33 -18.49 3.56
N HIS A 65 -5.13 -19.33 2.55
CA HIS A 65 -4.07 -19.15 1.55
C HIS A 65 -4.28 -17.86 0.74
N MET A 66 -3.23 -17.03 0.61
CA MET A 66 -3.35 -15.70 -0.01
C MET A 66 -3.83 -15.75 -1.46
N LEU A 67 -3.41 -16.75 -2.25
CA LEU A 67 -3.69 -16.81 -3.67
C LEU A 67 -4.89 -17.69 -4.03
N THR A 68 -5.09 -18.80 -3.33
CA THR A 68 -6.10 -19.82 -3.65
C THR A 68 -7.19 -19.94 -2.58
N GLY A 69 -7.02 -19.27 -1.45
CA GLY A 69 -7.99 -19.25 -0.36
C GLY A 69 -9.18 -18.33 -0.61
N PRO A 70 -10.01 -18.12 0.40
CA PRO A 70 -11.12 -17.18 0.34
C PRO A 70 -10.65 -15.77 0.02
N LYS A 71 -11.53 -14.98 -0.59
CA LYS A 71 -11.21 -13.59 -0.95
C LYS A 71 -10.90 -12.73 0.27
N TRP A 72 -10.07 -11.73 0.03
CA TRP A 72 -9.57 -10.83 1.08
C TRP A 72 -10.64 -9.83 1.53
N LYS A 73 -10.56 -9.49 2.80
CA LYS A 73 -11.25 -8.34 3.39
C LYS A 73 -10.25 -7.21 3.55
N ILE A 74 -10.59 -6.03 3.09
CA ILE A 74 -9.73 -4.85 3.21
C ILE A 74 -10.48 -3.69 3.86
N ALA A 75 -9.76 -2.81 4.54
CA ALA A 75 -10.24 -1.48 4.89
C ALA A 75 -9.25 -0.43 4.41
N LEU A 76 -9.76 0.70 3.93
CA LEU A 76 -8.99 1.78 3.33
C LEU A 76 -9.07 3.01 4.24
N TYR A 77 -7.91 3.57 4.56
CA TYR A 77 -7.75 4.79 5.33
C TYR A 77 -7.09 5.84 4.46
N LEU A 78 -7.78 6.94 4.24
CA LEU A 78 -7.33 8.09 3.46
C LEU A 78 -6.93 9.22 4.39
N ASP A 79 -5.88 9.94 4.04
CA ASP A 79 -5.44 11.11 4.79
C ASP A 79 -6.56 12.15 4.90
N GLU A 80 -6.85 12.61 6.11
CA GLU A 80 -7.89 13.63 6.34
C GLU A 80 -7.58 14.96 5.67
N LYS A 81 -6.30 15.24 5.38
CA LYS A 81 -5.85 16.43 4.64
C LYS A 81 -6.33 16.45 3.19
N ALA A 82 -6.68 15.29 2.62
CA ALA A 82 -7.18 15.18 1.27
C ALA A 82 -8.55 15.86 1.13
N ASN A 83 -8.73 16.66 0.09
CA ASN A 83 -10.04 17.20 -0.30
C ASN A 83 -10.90 16.09 -0.96
N ASN A 84 -12.14 16.41 -1.33
CA ASN A 84 -13.08 15.41 -1.86
C ASN A 84 -12.61 14.79 -3.18
N ASP A 85 -12.06 15.60 -4.11
CA ASP A 85 -11.57 15.09 -5.39
C ASP A 85 -10.35 14.19 -5.22
N GLN A 86 -9.46 14.55 -4.28
CA GLN A 86 -8.31 13.73 -3.90
C GLN A 86 -8.75 12.40 -3.25
N LYS A 87 -9.77 12.41 -2.36
CA LYS A 87 -10.32 11.20 -1.75
C LYS A 87 -10.95 10.28 -2.79
N ASP A 88 -11.67 10.83 -3.74
CA ASP A 88 -12.24 10.07 -4.85
C ASP A 88 -11.15 9.44 -5.72
N ALA A 89 -10.12 10.21 -6.06
CA ALA A 89 -8.98 9.72 -6.82
C ALA A 89 -8.24 8.59 -6.09
N LEU A 90 -7.91 8.80 -4.81
CA LEU A 90 -7.25 7.79 -3.98
C LEU A 90 -8.13 6.53 -3.83
N THR A 91 -9.44 6.70 -3.65
CA THR A 91 -10.36 5.56 -3.61
C THR A 91 -10.30 4.76 -4.90
N LYS A 92 -10.38 5.40 -6.06
CA LYS A 92 -10.29 4.72 -7.36
C LYS A 92 -8.96 4.00 -7.54
N ILE A 93 -7.86 4.61 -7.16
CA ILE A 93 -6.52 4.01 -7.24
C ILE A 93 -6.46 2.77 -6.33
N PHE A 94 -6.74 2.93 -5.04
CA PHE A 94 -6.50 1.87 -4.04
C PHE A 94 -7.61 0.80 -3.98
N THR A 95 -8.73 1.00 -4.67
CA THR A 95 -9.70 -0.05 -4.96
C THR A 95 -9.53 -0.65 -6.35
N GLY A 96 -8.53 -0.21 -7.12
CA GLY A 96 -8.17 -0.71 -8.44
C GLY A 96 -9.06 -0.26 -9.59
N GLN A 97 -9.98 0.65 -9.36
CA GLN A 97 -10.84 1.21 -10.40
C GLN A 97 -10.05 2.08 -11.41
N ALA A 98 -8.89 2.58 -11.01
CA ALA A 98 -8.00 3.34 -11.88
C ALA A 98 -7.19 2.45 -12.85
N GLY A 99 -7.19 1.13 -12.67
CA GLY A 99 -6.38 0.19 -13.45
C GLY A 99 -4.94 0.10 -12.98
N GLY A 100 -4.02 -0.20 -13.90
CA GLY A 100 -2.58 -0.32 -13.64
C GLY A 100 -2.13 -1.73 -13.21
N GLU A 101 -0.91 -2.10 -13.58
CA GLU A 101 -0.38 -3.45 -13.38
C GLU A 101 -0.40 -3.91 -11.92
N PHE A 102 -0.13 -3.02 -10.98
CA PHE A 102 -0.13 -3.34 -9.57
C PHE A 102 -1.47 -3.88 -9.06
N PHE A 103 -2.59 -3.30 -9.51
CA PHE A 103 -3.91 -3.70 -9.04
C PHE A 103 -4.50 -4.87 -9.81
N ILE A 104 -4.06 -5.15 -11.04
CA ILE A 104 -4.55 -6.27 -11.86
C ILE A 104 -4.40 -7.60 -11.12
N GLU A 105 -3.32 -7.80 -10.39
CA GLU A 105 -3.08 -9.05 -9.64
C GLU A 105 -3.82 -9.10 -8.30
N ILE A 106 -4.08 -7.97 -7.67
CA ILE A 106 -4.65 -7.87 -6.32
C ILE A 106 -6.18 -7.80 -6.37
N LEU A 107 -6.73 -7.05 -7.32
CA LEU A 107 -8.18 -6.85 -7.46
C LEU A 107 -9.02 -8.12 -7.44
N PRO A 108 -8.66 -9.17 -8.21
CA PRO A 108 -9.46 -10.41 -8.22
C PRO A 108 -9.51 -11.10 -6.85
N ARG A 109 -8.63 -10.73 -5.92
CA ARG A 109 -8.53 -11.31 -4.58
C ARG A 109 -9.37 -10.57 -3.55
N ILE A 110 -9.67 -9.29 -3.79
CA ILE A 110 -10.51 -8.49 -2.90
C ILE A 110 -11.96 -8.98 -3.03
N GLY A 111 -12.55 -9.39 -1.92
CA GLY A 111 -13.94 -9.82 -1.84
C GLY A 111 -14.82 -8.84 -1.10
N GLU A 112 -14.27 -8.14 -0.13
CA GLU A 112 -15.02 -7.24 0.73
C GLU A 112 -14.20 -6.01 1.10
N ILE A 113 -14.77 -4.84 0.91
CA ILE A 113 -14.24 -3.58 1.45
C ILE A 113 -15.04 -3.29 2.73
N LEU A 114 -14.41 -3.50 3.88
CA LEU A 114 -15.03 -3.34 5.20
C LEU A 114 -15.41 -1.89 5.49
N GLY A 115 -14.64 -0.96 4.93
CA GLY A 115 -14.92 0.46 5.02
C GLY A 115 -13.82 1.33 4.42
N ILE A 116 -14.18 2.58 4.14
CA ILE A 116 -13.26 3.64 3.70
C ILE A 116 -13.41 4.78 4.70
N ARG A 117 -12.32 5.15 5.36
CA ARG A 117 -12.30 6.21 6.37
C ARG A 117 -11.35 7.33 5.99
N SER A 118 -11.77 8.57 6.21
CA SER A 118 -10.87 9.74 6.20
C SER A 118 -10.44 10.01 7.63
N VAL A 119 -9.15 9.90 7.91
CA VAL A 119 -8.58 9.93 9.26
C VAL A 119 -7.21 10.62 9.27
N PRO A 120 -6.77 11.14 10.43
CA PRO A 120 -5.39 11.59 10.56
C PRO A 120 -4.43 10.41 10.40
N ILE A 121 -3.47 10.55 9.48
CA ILE A 121 -2.42 9.54 9.25
C ILE A 121 -1.07 10.22 9.49
N GLU A 122 -0.38 9.77 10.54
CA GLU A 122 1.01 10.15 10.77
C GLU A 122 1.91 9.17 10.05
N PHE A 123 2.71 9.64 9.10
CA PHE A 123 3.71 8.85 8.40
C PHE A 123 5.07 9.51 8.56
N ASN A 124 5.98 8.86 9.29
CA ASN A 124 7.30 9.39 9.59
C ASN A 124 8.38 8.44 9.09
N ILE A 125 9.39 9.01 8.44
CA ILE A 125 10.62 8.32 8.03
C ILE A 125 11.76 8.86 8.85
N GLU A 126 12.35 8.02 9.70
CA GLU A 126 13.47 8.36 10.55
C GLU A 126 14.77 7.76 9.98
N GLY A 127 15.63 8.62 9.45
CA GLY A 127 16.83 8.19 8.75
C GLY A 127 16.51 7.33 7.53
N LYS A 128 17.34 6.31 7.27
CA LYS A 128 17.15 5.40 6.11
C LYS A 128 16.27 4.20 6.43
N LYS A 129 16.27 3.71 7.67
CA LYS A 129 15.80 2.37 8.03
C LYS A 129 14.47 2.31 8.76
N LYS A 130 14.04 3.38 9.40
CA LYS A 130 12.83 3.38 10.22
C LYS A 130 11.66 4.06 9.54
N ARG A 131 10.50 3.44 9.65
CA ARG A 131 9.21 3.97 9.20
C ARG A 131 8.19 3.79 10.32
N ARG A 132 7.47 4.84 10.63
CA ARG A 132 6.42 4.82 11.62
C ARG A 132 5.13 5.35 11.01
N ILE A 133 4.08 4.58 11.16
CA ILE A 133 2.73 4.92 10.72
C ILE A 133 1.80 4.82 11.92
N LYS A 134 0.98 5.86 12.12
CA LYS A 134 -0.01 5.87 13.18
C LYS A 134 -1.33 6.44 12.68
N ILE A 135 -2.40 5.72 12.95
CA ILE A 135 -3.78 6.21 12.88
C ILE A 135 -4.34 6.06 14.30
N PRO A 136 -4.67 7.17 14.99
CA PRO A 136 -5.15 7.11 16.37
C PRO A 136 -6.28 6.10 16.55
N SER A 137 -6.20 5.29 17.58
CA SER A 137 -7.14 4.23 17.94
C SER A 137 -7.20 3.01 17.01
N PHE A 138 -6.65 3.06 15.79
CA PHE A 138 -6.79 1.98 14.81
C PHE A 138 -5.50 1.28 14.45
N VAL A 139 -4.42 2.03 14.21
CA VAL A 139 -3.16 1.51 13.67
C VAL A 139 -1.96 2.09 14.40
N GLU A 140 -1.06 1.22 14.81
CA GLU A 140 0.32 1.57 15.10
C GLU A 140 1.23 0.60 14.35
N MET A 141 2.05 1.11 13.45
CA MET A 141 3.06 0.32 12.74
C MET A 141 4.40 1.05 12.80
N GLU A 142 5.42 0.33 13.27
CA GLU A 142 6.80 0.77 13.23
C GLU A 142 7.64 -0.37 12.68
N ILE A 143 8.44 -0.07 11.67
CA ILE A 143 9.32 -1.04 11.02
C ILE A 143 10.75 -0.51 10.98
N GLU A 144 11.71 -1.42 11.10
CA GLU A 144 13.13 -1.12 11.00
C GLU A 144 13.80 -2.04 9.98
N GLY A 145 14.49 -1.43 9.01
CA GLY A 145 15.24 -2.14 7.96
C GLY A 145 16.35 -3.00 8.54
N LEU A 146 16.47 -4.21 8.02
CA LEU A 146 17.52 -5.15 8.40
C LEU A 146 18.75 -4.93 7.55
N THR A 147 19.91 -5.16 8.16
CA THR A 147 21.21 -5.13 7.49
C THR A 147 21.85 -6.52 7.52
N GLY A 148 22.69 -6.78 6.52
CA GLY A 148 23.51 -7.97 6.50
C GLY A 148 24.78 -7.83 7.35
N ARG A 149 25.87 -8.46 6.87
CA ARG A 149 27.18 -8.39 7.51
C ARG A 149 27.72 -6.96 7.62
N ASP A 150 27.50 -6.15 6.58
CA ASP A 150 27.79 -4.72 6.59
C ASP A 150 26.58 -3.96 7.16
N PRO A 151 26.72 -3.26 8.29
CA PRO A 151 25.61 -2.52 8.92
C PRO A 151 25.17 -1.28 8.11
N ASN A 152 25.93 -0.88 7.11
CA ASN A 152 25.60 0.24 6.24
C ASN A 152 24.77 -0.18 5.02
N ILE A 153 24.67 -1.48 4.76
CA ILE A 153 23.96 -2.05 3.59
C ILE A 153 22.69 -2.75 4.06
N GLU A 154 21.55 -2.24 3.63
CA GLU A 154 20.25 -2.84 3.92
C GLU A 154 20.01 -4.09 3.06
N SER A 155 19.45 -5.13 3.68
CA SER A 155 19.12 -6.38 3.00
C SER A 155 17.88 -6.21 2.12
N LYS A 156 17.89 -6.89 0.96
CA LYS A 156 16.77 -6.89 0.00
C LYS A 156 16.30 -8.30 -0.32
N VAL A 157 15.07 -8.44 -0.74
CA VAL A 157 14.57 -9.61 -1.45
C VAL A 157 14.72 -9.35 -2.94
N VAL A 158 15.52 -10.17 -3.62
CA VAL A 158 15.71 -10.07 -5.05
C VAL A 158 14.72 -11.00 -5.75
N ASN A 159 14.05 -10.49 -6.77
CA ASN A 159 13.06 -11.24 -7.55
C ASN A 159 12.00 -11.94 -6.65
N PRO A 160 11.26 -11.20 -5.83
CA PRO A 160 10.27 -11.80 -4.95
C PRO A 160 9.15 -12.47 -5.76
N ALA A 161 8.74 -13.67 -5.35
CA ALA A 161 7.64 -14.40 -6.01
C ALA A 161 6.29 -13.68 -5.90
N PHE A 162 6.14 -12.81 -4.90
CA PHE A 162 5.01 -11.92 -4.73
C PHE A 162 5.51 -10.56 -4.24
N SER A 163 5.19 -9.52 -4.97
CA SER A 163 5.54 -8.16 -4.60
C SER A 163 4.35 -7.23 -4.81
N ASN A 164 4.12 -6.36 -3.84
CA ASN A 164 3.20 -5.24 -4.00
C ASN A 164 3.81 -4.11 -4.86
N THR A 165 4.98 -4.32 -5.43
CA THR A 165 5.73 -3.35 -6.22
C THR A 165 6.44 -4.07 -7.36
N PRO A 166 5.73 -4.36 -8.46
CA PRO A 166 6.30 -5.07 -9.59
C PRO A 166 7.61 -4.45 -10.08
N GLY A 167 8.61 -5.29 -10.33
CA GLY A 167 9.91 -4.88 -10.86
C GLY A 167 10.85 -4.22 -9.85
N ILE A 168 10.50 -4.19 -8.55
CA ILE A 168 11.33 -3.58 -7.51
C ILE A 168 11.66 -4.58 -6.41
N ASP A 169 12.94 -4.70 -6.10
CA ASP A 169 13.44 -5.49 -4.97
C ASP A 169 13.23 -4.74 -3.65
N PRO A 170 12.28 -5.14 -2.81
CA PRO A 170 12.02 -4.44 -1.56
C PRO A 170 13.11 -4.69 -0.51
N PHE A 171 13.35 -3.70 0.34
CA PHE A 171 14.15 -3.86 1.53
C PHE A 171 13.42 -4.70 2.57
N ILE A 172 14.16 -5.59 3.24
CA ILE A 172 13.63 -6.40 4.34
C ILE A 172 13.67 -5.57 5.62
N ALA A 173 12.59 -5.64 6.38
CA ALA A 173 12.47 -5.00 7.67
C ALA A 173 11.86 -5.96 8.70
N ARG A 174 11.93 -5.58 9.96
CA ARG A 174 11.21 -6.18 11.07
C ARG A 174 10.25 -5.14 11.65
N SER A 175 9.03 -5.55 11.94
CA SER A 175 8.12 -4.70 12.68
C SER A 175 8.46 -4.73 14.17
N THR A 176 8.78 -3.57 14.73
CA THR A 176 8.96 -3.38 16.18
C THR A 176 7.60 -3.14 16.83
N ARG A 177 6.66 -2.58 16.09
CA ARG A 177 5.24 -2.42 16.45
C ARG A 177 4.37 -2.69 15.22
N HIS A 178 3.30 -3.46 15.36
CA HIS A 178 2.33 -3.69 14.28
C HIS A 178 1.00 -4.13 14.85
N THR A 179 0.19 -3.16 15.28
CA THR A 179 -1.14 -3.40 15.84
C THR A 179 -2.22 -2.79 14.95
N TYR A 180 -3.35 -3.43 14.94
CA TYR A 180 -4.55 -3.00 14.24
C TYR A 180 -5.78 -3.35 15.05
N ASN A 181 -6.74 -2.43 15.13
CA ASN A 181 -8.03 -2.65 15.76
C ASN A 181 -9.10 -1.78 15.10
N ASP A 182 -9.82 -2.32 14.12
CA ASP A 182 -11.00 -1.68 13.50
C ASP A 182 -11.82 -2.72 12.74
N HIS A 183 -13.05 -2.36 12.37
CA HIS A 183 -13.99 -3.19 11.60
C HIS A 183 -14.20 -4.60 12.18
N GLY A 184 -14.12 -4.76 13.51
CA GLY A 184 -14.24 -6.05 14.18
C GLY A 184 -13.05 -6.99 13.99
N LEU A 185 -11.96 -6.47 13.44
CA LEU A 185 -10.69 -7.18 13.29
C LEU A 185 -9.64 -6.58 14.23
N GLU A 186 -8.94 -7.46 14.92
CA GLU A 186 -7.83 -7.09 15.80
C GLU A 186 -6.65 -8.02 15.58
N TRP A 187 -5.43 -7.47 15.59
CA TRP A 187 -4.19 -8.26 15.62
C TRP A 187 -3.00 -7.47 16.13
N ASP A 188 -2.01 -8.21 16.61
CA ASP A 188 -0.66 -7.74 16.87
C ASP A 188 0.34 -8.62 16.11
N ASN A 189 0.97 -8.05 15.10
CA ASN A 189 2.02 -8.65 14.30
C ASN A 189 3.41 -8.08 14.63
N SER A 190 3.58 -7.49 15.81
CA SER A 190 4.88 -7.01 16.26
C SER A 190 5.91 -8.13 16.30
N GLY A 191 7.14 -7.83 15.89
CA GLY A 191 8.20 -8.82 15.76
C GLY A 191 8.22 -9.62 14.46
N LYS A 192 7.18 -9.55 13.63
CA LYS A 192 7.12 -10.22 12.33
C LYS A 192 7.87 -9.40 11.26
N ASN A 193 8.10 -10.02 10.11
CA ASN A 193 8.77 -9.39 8.98
C ASN A 193 7.91 -8.30 8.33
N ALA A 194 8.59 -7.32 7.79
CA ALA A 194 8.02 -6.24 6.99
C ALA A 194 8.91 -5.95 5.78
N PHE A 195 8.40 -5.14 4.86
CA PHE A 195 9.13 -4.69 3.68
C PHE A 195 8.84 -3.24 3.41
N TYR A 196 9.75 -2.58 2.73
CA TYR A 196 9.53 -1.24 2.20
C TYR A 196 10.37 -1.01 0.95
N CYS A 197 9.88 -0.14 0.11
CA CYS A 197 10.60 0.34 -1.07
C CYS A 197 10.04 1.70 -1.49
N ARG A 198 10.69 2.33 -2.43
CA ARG A 198 10.18 3.46 -3.19
C ARG A 198 9.89 3.01 -4.59
N PHE A 199 8.76 3.35 -5.15
CA PHE A 199 8.36 2.94 -6.49
C PHE A 199 7.53 4.02 -7.19
N THR A 200 7.38 3.88 -8.48
CA THR A 200 6.47 4.69 -9.28
C THR A 200 5.32 3.82 -9.75
N TYR A 201 4.11 4.30 -9.55
CA TYR A 201 2.89 3.68 -10.05
C TYR A 201 2.34 4.52 -11.19
N VAL A 202 1.95 3.85 -12.28
CA VAL A 202 1.26 4.44 -13.43
C VAL A 202 0.04 3.56 -13.69
N PRO A 203 -1.19 4.11 -13.64
CA PRO A 203 -2.40 3.38 -13.94
C PRO A 203 -2.46 2.97 -15.40
#